data_cd0794dc14d01f2236ae98fcdaaae78b
#
_entry.id   cd0794dc14d01f2236ae98fcdaaae78b
#
_cell.length_a   1.000
_cell.length_b   1.000
_cell.length_c   1.000
_cell.angle_alpha   90.00
_cell.angle_beta   90.00
_cell.angle_gamma   90.00
#
_symmetry.space_group_name_H-M   'P 1'
#
loop_
_entity.id
_entity.type
_entity.pdbx_description
1 polymer ?
#
loop_
_entity_poly.entity_id
_entity_poly.type
_entity_poly.pdbx_seq_one_letter_code
_entity_poly.pdbx_strand_id
1 'polypeptide(L)'
;SGFDPKAESGVGAKGVMQMMPSSFEWLQEQRGCAGQYTEDDLFDPEICIDYGSYLLKYFYDYYGTERSAIAAYNAGFVVSDWLNDTNYSSDGKNLDSIPYPETKNYVDKVESAKEMYIKLYYSQSN
;
A
#
# COMPACT_ATOMS: atom_id res chain seq x y z
N SER A 1 13.63 -4.68 3.93
CA SER A 1 13.83 -6.03 4.35
C SER A 1 12.79 -7.00 3.77
N GLY A 2 12.35 -6.80 2.60
CA GLY A 2 11.63 -7.70 1.72
C GLY A 2 10.77 -8.76 2.36
N PHE A 3 9.93 -9.27 2.55
CA PHE A 3 9.11 -10.41 2.96
C PHE A 3 9.40 -10.98 4.36
N ASP A 4 10.07 -10.24 5.25
CA ASP A 4 10.22 -10.69 6.62
C ASP A 4 8.86 -10.59 7.34
N PRO A 5 8.25 -11.72 7.77
CA PRO A 5 6.95 -11.68 8.44
C PRO A 5 6.98 -10.99 9.79
N LYS A 6 8.15 -10.86 10.41
CA LYS A 6 8.33 -10.19 11.70
C LYS A 6 8.75 -8.74 11.56
N ALA A 7 8.83 -8.20 10.34
CA ALA A 7 9.28 -6.83 10.12
C ALA A 7 8.35 -5.82 10.79
N GLU A 8 8.96 -4.82 11.40
CA GLU A 8 8.25 -3.70 11.98
C GLU A 8 9.03 -2.42 11.69
N SER A 9 8.36 -1.42 11.10
CA SER A 9 9.00 -0.14 10.78
C SER A 9 9.11 0.74 12.02
N GLY A 10 9.92 1.82 11.91
CA GLY A 10 10.07 2.80 12.98
C GLY A 10 8.77 3.51 13.38
N VAL A 11 7.76 3.50 12.49
CA VAL A 11 6.44 4.09 12.77
C VAL A 11 5.39 3.05 13.11
N GLY A 12 5.78 1.77 13.22
CA GLY A 12 4.89 0.72 13.70
C GLY A 12 4.17 -0.09 12.62
N ALA A 13 4.51 0.07 11.35
CA ALA A 13 3.97 -0.79 10.29
C ALA A 13 4.52 -2.20 10.45
N LYS A 14 3.66 -3.21 10.36
CA LYS A 14 3.99 -4.59 10.71
C LYS A 14 3.80 -5.57 9.56
N GLY A 15 4.65 -6.59 9.53
CA GLY A 15 4.49 -7.76 8.68
C GLY A 15 4.98 -7.57 7.25
N VAL A 16 4.76 -8.61 6.44
CA VAL A 16 5.27 -8.64 5.05
C VAL A 16 4.70 -7.52 4.16
N MET A 17 3.50 -7.04 4.46
CA MET A 17 2.86 -5.95 3.71
C MET A 17 3.02 -4.60 4.40
N GLN A 18 3.68 -4.54 5.55
CA GLN A 18 3.93 -3.32 6.31
C GLN A 18 2.64 -2.51 6.53
N MET A 19 1.65 -3.14 7.15
CA MET A 19 0.38 -2.52 7.45
C MET A 19 0.41 -1.80 8.81
N MET A 20 -0.16 -0.61 8.86
CA MET A 20 -0.33 0.10 10.12
C MET A 20 -1.44 -0.55 10.96
N PRO A 21 -1.26 -0.67 12.29
CA PRO A 21 -2.29 -1.22 13.15
C PRO A 21 -3.63 -0.51 13.07
N SER A 22 -3.62 0.83 12.91
CA SER A 22 -4.85 1.60 12.75
C SER A 22 -5.63 1.24 11.48
N SER A 23 -4.92 0.99 10.39
CA SER A 23 -5.53 0.54 9.13
C SER A 23 -6.12 -0.86 9.29
N PHE A 24 -5.42 -1.73 9.99
CA PHE A 24 -5.87 -3.09 10.26
C PHE A 24 -7.16 -3.11 11.08
N GLU A 25 -7.22 -2.28 12.12
CA GLU A 25 -8.42 -2.14 12.94
C GLU A 25 -9.60 -1.63 12.10
N TRP A 26 -9.38 -0.58 11.31
CA TRP A 26 -10.41 -0.01 10.44
C TRP A 26 -10.92 -1.04 9.42
N LEU A 27 -10.01 -1.80 8.80
CA LEU A 27 -10.39 -2.83 7.83
C LEU A 27 -11.21 -3.95 8.47
N GLN A 28 -10.90 -4.34 9.71
CA GLN A 28 -11.70 -5.33 10.40
C GLN A 28 -13.14 -4.84 10.60
N GLU A 29 -13.31 -3.55 10.92
CA GLU A 29 -14.64 -2.94 11.00
C GLU A 29 -15.34 -2.97 9.64
N GLN A 30 -14.65 -2.60 8.58
CA GLN A 30 -15.19 -2.60 7.22
C GLN A 30 -15.62 -4.00 6.77
N ARG A 31 -14.89 -5.03 7.20
CA ARG A 31 -15.18 -6.42 6.84
C ARG A 31 -16.17 -7.09 7.80
N GLY A 32 -16.69 -6.36 8.77
CA GLY A 32 -17.70 -6.86 9.70
C GLY A 32 -17.16 -7.80 10.77
N CYS A 33 -15.87 -7.72 11.08
CA CYS A 33 -15.22 -8.59 12.06
C CYS A 33 -14.36 -7.80 13.06
N ALA A 34 -14.85 -6.62 13.48
CA ALA A 34 -14.15 -5.77 14.43
C ALA A 34 -13.70 -6.56 15.66
N GLY A 35 -12.44 -6.42 16.04
CA GLY A 35 -11.89 -7.08 17.21
C GLY A 35 -11.50 -8.55 17.02
N GLN A 36 -11.62 -9.10 15.80
CA GLN A 36 -11.25 -10.49 15.54
C GLN A 36 -9.75 -10.73 15.73
N TYR A 37 -8.92 -9.78 15.30
CA TYR A 37 -7.48 -9.89 15.36
C TYR A 37 -6.88 -8.74 16.17
N THR A 38 -5.70 -9.01 16.79
CA THR A 38 -4.88 -7.96 17.41
C THR A 38 -3.79 -7.55 16.42
N GLU A 39 -3.09 -6.44 16.70
CA GLU A 39 -2.05 -5.96 15.79
C GLU A 39 -0.93 -6.96 15.56
N ASP A 40 -0.64 -7.83 16.54
CA ASP A 40 0.42 -8.85 16.40
C ASP A 40 0.03 -9.94 15.40
N ASP A 41 -1.24 -10.10 15.07
CA ASP A 41 -1.66 -11.03 14.03
C ASP A 41 -1.14 -10.61 12.65
N LEU A 42 -0.73 -9.36 12.48
CA LEU A 42 -0.09 -8.89 11.24
C LEU A 42 1.26 -9.56 10.99
N PHE A 43 1.86 -10.16 12.00
CA PHE A 43 3.08 -10.97 11.82
C PHE A 43 2.80 -12.34 11.21
N ASP A 44 1.54 -12.75 11.13
CA ASP A 44 1.13 -13.94 10.37
C ASP A 44 1.04 -13.56 8.89
N PRO A 45 1.87 -14.16 8.00
CA PRO A 45 1.88 -13.77 6.60
C PRO A 45 0.53 -13.89 5.89
N GLU A 46 -0.25 -14.93 6.20
CA GLU A 46 -1.56 -15.12 5.55
C GLU A 46 -2.52 -13.98 5.91
N ILE A 47 -2.58 -13.61 7.18
CA ILE A 47 -3.44 -12.53 7.65
C ILE A 47 -2.97 -11.19 7.07
N CYS A 48 -1.66 -10.94 7.12
CA CYS A 48 -1.09 -9.69 6.64
C CYS A 48 -1.32 -9.52 5.13
N ILE A 49 -1.09 -10.56 4.34
CA ILE A 49 -1.28 -10.52 2.89
C ILE A 49 -2.76 -10.32 2.54
N ASP A 50 -3.65 -11.04 3.23
CA ASP A 50 -5.09 -10.92 3.01
C ASP A 50 -5.55 -9.47 3.24
N TYR A 51 -5.21 -8.90 4.39
CA TYR A 51 -5.62 -7.54 4.72
C TYR A 51 -4.89 -6.48 3.91
N GLY A 52 -3.62 -6.69 3.62
CA GLY A 52 -2.85 -5.77 2.78
C GLY A 52 -3.38 -5.71 1.36
N SER A 53 -3.71 -6.87 0.80
CA SER A 53 -4.30 -6.96 -0.54
C SER A 53 -5.68 -6.31 -0.58
N TYR A 54 -6.47 -6.49 0.47
CA TYR A 54 -7.78 -5.86 0.59
C TYR A 54 -7.66 -4.34 0.62
N LEU A 55 -6.72 -3.81 1.39
CA LEU A 55 -6.50 -2.36 1.48
C LEU A 55 -6.04 -1.79 0.14
N LEU A 56 -5.11 -2.48 -0.53
CA LEU A 56 -4.62 -2.02 -1.82
C LEU A 56 -5.75 -1.97 -2.86
N LYS A 57 -6.59 -3.02 -2.88
CA LYS A 57 -7.76 -3.04 -3.77
C LYS A 57 -8.74 -1.93 -3.43
N TYR A 58 -8.96 -1.67 -2.15
CA TYR A 58 -9.83 -0.59 -1.69
C TYR A 58 -9.36 0.74 -2.27
N PHE A 59 -8.07 1.04 -2.16
CA PHE A 59 -7.52 2.29 -2.69
C PHE A 59 -7.53 2.32 -4.21
N TYR A 60 -7.31 1.18 -4.86
CA TYR A 60 -7.41 1.12 -6.32
C TYR A 60 -8.83 1.46 -6.78
N ASP A 61 -9.83 0.89 -6.14
CA ASP A 61 -11.23 1.18 -6.46
C ASP A 61 -11.59 2.64 -6.16
N TYR A 62 -11.02 3.18 -5.08
CA TYR A 62 -11.28 4.56 -4.65
C TYR A 62 -10.63 5.59 -5.59
N TYR A 63 -9.36 5.41 -5.92
CA TYR A 63 -8.60 6.40 -6.68
C TYR A 63 -8.56 6.13 -8.18
N GLY A 64 -8.79 4.92 -8.60
CA GLY A 64 -8.89 4.56 -10.01
C GLY A 64 -7.58 4.34 -10.74
N THR A 65 -6.42 4.63 -10.13
CA THR A 65 -5.12 4.38 -10.74
C THR A 65 -4.23 3.59 -9.77
N GLU A 66 -3.37 2.77 -10.34
CA GLU A 66 -2.44 1.95 -9.55
C GLU A 66 -1.46 2.81 -8.76
N ARG A 67 -0.89 3.83 -9.39
CA ARG A 67 0.08 4.71 -8.75
C ARG A 67 -0.53 5.42 -7.54
N SER A 68 -1.74 5.96 -7.67
CA SER A 68 -2.44 6.61 -6.56
C SER A 68 -2.79 5.62 -5.45
N ALA A 69 -3.18 4.39 -5.81
CA ALA A 69 -3.48 3.34 -4.83
C ALA A 69 -2.24 2.96 -4.02
N ILE A 70 -1.10 2.80 -4.68
CA ILE A 70 0.16 2.47 -4.00
C ILE A 70 0.59 3.60 -3.07
N ALA A 71 0.48 4.85 -3.54
CA ALA A 71 0.78 6.01 -2.70
C ALA A 71 -0.12 6.07 -1.48
N ALA A 72 -1.41 5.80 -1.65
CA ALA A 72 -2.38 5.81 -0.55
C ALA A 72 -2.16 4.66 0.43
N TYR A 73 -1.70 3.51 -0.04
CA TYR A 73 -1.33 2.42 0.86
C TYR A 73 -0.30 2.88 1.88
N ASN A 74 0.68 3.68 1.47
CA ASN A 74 1.72 4.20 2.35
C ASN A 74 1.28 5.44 3.13
N ALA A 75 0.59 6.39 2.47
CA ALA A 75 0.31 7.71 3.04
C ALA A 75 -1.14 7.90 3.49
N GLY A 76 -2.07 7.05 3.06
CA GLY A 76 -3.47 7.17 3.41
C GLY A 76 -4.22 8.18 2.53
N PHE A 77 -5.32 8.70 3.07
CA PHE A 77 -6.22 9.56 2.31
C PHE A 77 -5.68 10.97 2.04
N VAL A 78 -4.50 11.32 2.54
CA VAL A 78 -3.83 12.57 2.16
C VAL A 78 -3.57 12.64 0.65
N VAL A 79 -3.52 11.48 -0.01
CA VAL A 79 -3.40 11.42 -1.47
C VAL A 79 -4.53 12.20 -2.16
N SER A 80 -5.72 12.24 -1.57
CA SER A 80 -6.82 13.05 -2.10
C SER A 80 -6.45 14.53 -2.19
N ASP A 81 -5.76 15.05 -1.18
CA ASP A 81 -5.30 16.44 -1.19
C ASP A 81 -4.29 16.68 -2.31
N TRP A 82 -3.38 15.73 -2.53
CA TRP A 82 -2.38 15.85 -3.60
C TRP A 82 -3.03 15.82 -4.98
N LEU A 83 -4.02 14.95 -5.17
CA LEU A 83 -4.74 14.87 -6.46
C LEU A 83 -5.57 16.12 -6.75
N ASN A 84 -5.95 16.87 -5.72
CA ASN A 84 -6.69 18.12 -5.87
C ASN A 84 -5.77 19.34 -5.99
N ASP A 85 -4.46 19.15 -5.96
CA ASP A 85 -3.48 20.23 -6.01
C ASP A 85 -2.71 20.14 -7.34
N THR A 86 -2.81 21.21 -8.14
CA THR A 86 -2.16 21.26 -9.46
C THR A 86 -0.64 21.20 -9.40
N ASN A 87 -0.03 21.45 -8.23
CA ASN A 87 1.40 21.27 -8.06
C ASN A 87 1.80 19.80 -8.09
N TYR A 88 0.87 18.89 -7.82
CA TYR A 88 1.15 17.46 -7.72
C TYR A 88 0.39 16.61 -8.72
N SER A 89 -0.72 17.12 -9.28
CA SER A 89 -1.51 16.38 -10.24
C SER A 89 -2.15 17.34 -11.24
N SER A 90 -1.84 17.15 -12.52
CA SER A 90 -2.38 17.98 -13.60
C SER A 90 -3.80 17.58 -13.99
N ASP A 91 -4.18 16.32 -13.79
CA ASP A 91 -5.48 15.79 -14.23
C ASP A 91 -6.42 15.38 -13.08
N GLY A 92 -5.96 15.48 -11.84
CA GLY A 92 -6.75 15.08 -10.67
C GLY A 92 -6.87 13.58 -10.47
N LYS A 93 -6.19 12.76 -11.26
CA LYS A 93 -6.24 11.28 -11.20
C LYS A 93 -4.88 10.65 -11.02
N ASN A 94 -3.86 11.22 -11.61
CA ASN A 94 -2.49 10.70 -11.58
C ASN A 94 -1.59 11.67 -10.82
N LEU A 95 -0.69 11.11 -10.02
CA LEU A 95 0.30 11.90 -9.28
C LEU A 95 1.51 12.14 -10.17
N ASP A 96 1.70 13.39 -10.58
CA ASP A 96 2.89 13.82 -11.34
C ASP A 96 4.10 13.95 -10.41
N SER A 97 3.86 14.34 -9.16
CA SER A 97 4.89 14.37 -8.12
C SER A 97 4.26 14.05 -6.77
N ILE A 98 5.09 13.59 -5.84
CA ILE A 98 4.64 13.17 -4.51
C ILE A 98 5.41 14.00 -3.48
N PRO A 99 4.72 14.78 -2.63
CA PRO A 99 5.40 15.71 -1.71
C PRO A 99 6.11 15.04 -0.54
N TYR A 100 5.70 13.81 -0.16
CA TYR A 100 6.34 13.09 0.93
C TYR A 100 7.47 12.22 0.38
N PRO A 101 8.74 12.47 0.76
CA PRO A 101 9.87 11.66 0.27
C PRO A 101 9.72 10.17 0.57
N GLU A 102 9.19 9.83 1.74
CA GLU A 102 8.96 8.43 2.11
C GLU A 102 7.98 7.75 1.15
N THR A 103 6.86 8.41 0.86
CA THR A 103 5.85 7.89 -0.04
C THR A 103 6.37 7.80 -1.48
N LYS A 104 7.11 8.80 -1.92
CA LYS A 104 7.74 8.79 -3.24
C LYS A 104 8.67 7.59 -3.39
N ASN A 105 9.52 7.37 -2.39
CA ASN A 105 10.45 6.25 -2.40
C ASN A 105 9.73 4.91 -2.38
N TYR A 106 8.64 4.83 -1.62
CA TYR A 106 7.80 3.63 -1.55
C TYR A 106 7.19 3.31 -2.92
N VAL A 107 6.58 4.31 -3.56
CA VAL A 107 5.95 4.14 -4.88
C VAL A 107 6.99 3.73 -5.92
N ASP A 108 8.14 4.39 -5.94
CA ASP A 108 9.22 4.07 -6.89
C ASP A 108 9.70 2.63 -6.68
N LYS A 109 9.84 2.20 -5.44
CA LYS A 109 10.28 0.85 -5.10
C LYS A 109 9.28 -0.20 -5.55
N VAL A 110 7.99 0.04 -5.31
CA VAL A 110 6.94 -0.91 -5.70
C VAL A 110 6.82 -0.99 -7.22
N GLU A 111 6.86 0.15 -7.91
CA GLU A 111 6.78 0.19 -9.37
C GLU A 111 7.98 -0.51 -10.00
N SER A 112 9.17 -0.31 -9.46
CA SER A 112 10.39 -0.98 -9.93
C SER A 112 10.32 -2.49 -9.72
N ALA A 113 9.81 -2.92 -8.57
CA ALA A 113 9.65 -4.35 -8.27
C ALA A 113 8.65 -5.00 -9.23
N LYS A 114 7.57 -4.30 -9.54
CA LYS A 114 6.56 -4.78 -10.50
C LYS A 114 7.17 -4.93 -11.90
N GLU A 115 7.93 -3.94 -12.36
CA GLU A 115 8.59 -4.01 -13.65
C GLU A 115 9.58 -5.18 -13.73
N MET A 116 10.35 -5.38 -12.67
CA MET A 116 11.28 -6.50 -12.58
C MET A 116 10.55 -7.83 -12.63
N TYR A 117 9.44 -7.96 -11.90
CA TYR A 117 8.63 -9.18 -11.89
C TYR A 117 8.09 -9.49 -13.29
N ILE A 118 7.52 -8.49 -13.96
CA ILE A 118 6.98 -8.65 -15.31
C ILE A 118 8.07 -9.10 -16.28
N LYS A 119 9.24 -8.45 -16.20
CA LYS A 119 10.38 -8.75 -17.06
C LYS A 119 10.84 -10.20 -16.89
N LEU A 120 10.98 -10.65 -15.64
CA LEU A 120 11.40 -12.01 -15.34
C LEU A 120 10.34 -13.02 -15.75
N TYR A 121 9.08 -12.72 -15.50
CA TYR A 121 7.97 -13.62 -15.86
C TYR A 121 7.91 -13.83 -17.37
N TYR A 122 7.96 -12.78 -18.16
CA TYR A 122 7.89 -12.90 -19.63
C TYR A 122 9.17 -13.49 -20.22
N SER A 123 10.33 -13.29 -19.60
CA SER A 123 11.57 -13.94 -20.02
C SER A 123 11.50 -15.45 -19.87
N GLN A 124 10.82 -15.93 -18.83
CA GLN A 124 10.70 -17.36 -18.56
C GLN A 124 9.63 -18.04 -19.39
N SER A 125 8.64 -17.31 -19.88
CA SER A 125 7.55 -17.87 -20.66
C SER A 125 7.87 -18.01 -22.15
N ASN A 126 9.04 -17.53 -22.57
CA ASN A 126 9.54 -17.73 -23.93
C ASN A 126 10.49 -18.93 -23.97
#